data_e3eb237a761e78f1678962e2f3bb72cf
#
_entry.id   e3eb237a761e78f1678962e2f3bb72cf
#
_cell.length_a   1.000
_cell.length_b   1.000
_cell.length_c   1.000
_cell.angle_alpha   90.00
_cell.angle_beta   90.00
_cell.angle_gamma   90.00
#
_symmetry.space_group_name_H-M   'P 1'
#
loop_
_entity.id
_entity.type
_entity.pdbx_description
1 polymer ?
#
loop_
_entity_poly.entity_id
_entity_poly.type
_entity_poly.pdbx_seq_one_letter_code
_entity_poly.pdbx_strand_id
1 'polypeptide(L)'
;MDGSVSLTAKEREVLLRKCREGITPEAQRALIRLSAAQGWTYLVMQSLLGGSARPIAASKQRWKGGAVAAWEAARPARTKVLAAWLVTITTWVMEKTPRDFGMSRSRWSCATIAIVLVEEQGVTASIETVRRALHESHLAWNRPRPIVGLKDPEYLKKLRRIQQRLRRMEADETAVCQDEMDLHLNPKIGSMWMRIGEQATVTTPGNNEKRHLAGATHGRTGQVFVSPPGTSRNSELFIAHLDDLRRQLRHYRRIHVICDNAKFHTSHAVQAYLRKHPRIVLVLLPKYAPETNPTERIWWHLHETITRNHRCLSMQELVDQTFEWLAAHGQFKVETSRYCRPQKA
;
A
#
# COMPACT_ATOMS: atom_id res chain seq x y z
N MET A 1 -8.22 34.76 41.92
CA MET A 1 -6.80 35.16 42.07
C MET A 1 -6.28 35.51 40.70
N ASP A 2 -6.16 36.82 40.48
CA ASP A 2 -5.77 37.41 39.22
C ASP A 2 -4.26 37.30 39.05
N GLY A 3 -3.83 36.30 38.31
CA GLY A 3 -2.43 36.07 37.98
C GLY A 3 -2.03 36.90 36.77
N SER A 4 -1.95 38.24 36.94
CA SER A 4 -1.40 39.12 35.91
C SER A 4 0.06 38.76 35.64
N VAL A 5 0.37 38.44 34.40
CA VAL A 5 1.73 38.17 33.94
C VAL A 5 2.33 39.51 33.52
N SER A 6 3.32 40.02 34.27
CA SER A 6 4.09 41.21 33.86
C SER A 6 5.23 40.78 32.93
N LEU A 7 5.44 41.51 31.86
CA LEU A 7 6.55 41.35 30.92
C LEU A 7 7.43 42.59 30.91
N THR A 8 8.73 42.37 30.96
CA THR A 8 9.70 43.45 30.71
C THR A 8 9.68 43.84 29.22
N ALA A 9 10.14 45.05 28.90
CA ALA A 9 10.23 45.55 27.52
C ALA A 9 11.03 44.59 26.64
N LYS A 10 12.12 44.04 27.13
CA LYS A 10 12.98 43.08 26.42
C LYS A 10 12.29 41.75 26.16
N GLU A 11 11.54 41.23 27.13
CA GLU A 11 10.76 40.01 26.97
C GLU A 11 9.63 40.18 25.95
N ARG A 12 8.96 41.33 25.99
CA ARG A 12 7.91 41.67 25.02
C ARG A 12 8.45 41.72 23.59
N GLU A 13 9.62 42.29 23.39
CA GLU A 13 10.27 42.37 22.07
C GLU A 13 10.61 40.99 21.52
N VAL A 14 11.19 40.10 22.36
CA VAL A 14 11.51 38.71 21.97
C VAL A 14 10.25 37.95 21.61
N LEU A 15 9.17 38.06 22.36
CA LEU A 15 7.91 37.40 22.07
C LEU A 15 7.24 37.89 20.78
N LEU A 16 7.29 39.23 20.53
CA LEU A 16 6.79 39.81 19.28
C LEU A 16 7.57 39.30 18.04
N ARG A 17 8.89 39.20 18.18
CA ARG A 17 9.73 38.62 17.12
C ARG A 17 9.32 37.17 16.82
N LYS A 18 9.11 36.35 17.85
CA LYS A 18 8.65 34.95 17.69
C LYS A 18 7.29 34.84 17.04
N CYS A 19 6.36 35.75 17.35
CA CYS A 19 5.05 35.78 16.68
C CYS A 19 5.14 36.07 15.18
N ARG A 20 6.19 36.75 14.72
CA ARG A 20 6.42 37.08 13.30
C ARG A 20 7.03 35.91 12.51
N GLU A 21 7.55 34.89 13.19
CA GLU A 21 8.19 33.72 12.58
C GLU A 21 7.17 32.70 11.94
N GLY A 22 5.86 33.00 11.95
CA GLY A 22 4.81 32.22 11.32
C GLY A 22 4.00 31.33 12.27
N ILE A 23 3.24 30.37 11.73
CA ILE A 23 2.36 29.47 12.50
C ILE A 23 3.19 28.31 13.07
N THR A 24 4.05 28.58 14.01
CA THR A 24 4.83 27.57 14.73
C THR A 24 4.28 27.37 16.15
N PRO A 25 4.51 26.21 16.80
CA PRO A 25 4.15 26.01 18.21
C PRO A 25 4.81 27.06 19.15
N GLU A 26 5.96 27.58 18.76
CA GLU A 26 6.68 28.65 19.45
C GLU A 26 5.97 30.00 19.31
N ALA A 27 5.56 30.37 18.11
CA ALA A 27 4.80 31.58 17.83
C ALA A 27 3.43 31.56 18.56
N GLN A 28 2.74 30.42 18.55
CA GLN A 28 1.49 30.24 19.25
C GLN A 28 1.65 30.44 20.79
N ARG A 29 2.71 29.87 21.36
CA ARG A 29 3.05 30.06 22.79
C ARG A 29 3.42 31.50 23.10
N ALA A 30 4.15 32.17 22.21
CA ALA A 30 4.48 33.58 22.36
C ALA A 30 3.22 34.47 22.38
N LEU A 31 2.28 34.19 21.49
CA LEU A 31 1.01 34.88 21.38
C LEU A 31 0.15 34.73 22.65
N ILE A 32 0.04 33.49 23.18
CA ILE A 32 -0.65 33.21 24.47
C ILE A 32 -0.09 34.08 25.59
N ARG A 33 1.21 34.29 25.62
CA ARG A 33 1.88 35.09 26.66
C ARG A 33 1.60 36.58 26.53
N LEU A 34 1.76 37.09 25.31
CA LEU A 34 1.47 38.50 25.05
C LEU A 34 0.01 38.83 25.41
N SER A 35 -0.91 37.94 25.07
CA SER A 35 -2.33 38.08 25.40
C SER A 35 -2.58 38.01 26.92
N ALA A 36 -1.91 37.06 27.60
CA ALA A 36 -2.02 36.95 29.06
C ALA A 36 -1.44 38.16 29.79
N ALA A 37 -0.35 38.76 29.28
CA ALA A 37 0.24 39.98 29.83
C ALA A 37 -0.64 41.22 29.62
N GLN A 38 -1.52 41.19 28.63
CA GLN A 38 -2.53 42.22 28.38
C GLN A 38 -3.83 41.99 29.17
N GLY A 39 -3.85 41.02 30.07
CA GLY A 39 -5.02 40.70 30.88
C GLY A 39 -6.14 39.94 30.19
N TRP A 40 -5.87 39.37 29.00
CA TRP A 40 -6.89 38.59 28.28
C TRP A 40 -7.30 37.36 29.08
N THR A 41 -8.59 37.15 29.15
CA THR A 41 -9.13 35.98 29.84
C THR A 41 -8.86 34.70 29.04
N TYR A 42 -8.88 33.60 29.74
CA TYR A 42 -8.68 32.25 29.21
C TYR A 42 -9.65 31.93 28.07
N LEU A 43 -10.92 32.31 28.23
CA LEU A 43 -11.96 32.05 27.21
C LEU A 43 -11.70 32.84 25.92
N VAL A 44 -11.26 34.09 26.03
CA VAL A 44 -10.91 34.92 24.87
C VAL A 44 -9.71 34.34 24.12
N MET A 45 -8.68 33.92 24.85
CA MET A 45 -7.50 33.29 24.24
C MET A 45 -7.85 31.99 23.55
N GLN A 46 -8.74 31.19 24.13
CA GLN A 46 -9.20 29.93 23.53
C GLN A 46 -10.02 30.15 22.26
N SER A 47 -10.91 31.12 22.22
CA SER A 47 -11.73 31.45 21.07
C SER A 47 -10.91 31.96 19.87
N LEU A 48 -9.84 32.71 20.12
CA LEU A 48 -9.00 33.30 19.07
C LEU A 48 -7.91 32.38 18.55
N LEU A 49 -7.36 31.51 19.42
CA LEU A 49 -6.23 30.66 19.06
C LEU A 49 -6.64 29.24 18.67
N GLY A 50 -7.89 28.89 18.88
CA GLY A 50 -8.40 27.54 18.70
C GLY A 50 -7.77 26.53 19.68
N GLY A 51 -8.35 25.37 19.82
CA GLY A 51 -7.80 24.25 20.60
C GLY A 51 -8.34 24.15 22.02
N SER A 52 -7.78 23.19 22.78
CA SER A 52 -8.23 22.91 24.15
C SER A 52 -7.60 23.83 25.20
N ALA A 53 -8.30 23.95 26.29
CA ALA A 53 -7.89 24.74 27.46
C ALA A 53 -6.55 24.32 28.08
N ARG A 54 -6.14 23.06 27.95
CA ARG A 54 -4.95 22.49 28.58
C ARG A 54 -3.61 23.13 28.17
N PRO A 55 -3.31 23.42 26.89
CA PRO A 55 -2.05 24.04 26.48
C PRO A 55 -1.92 25.46 27.00
N ILE A 56 -3.04 26.19 27.09
CA ILE A 56 -3.06 27.59 27.56
C ILE A 56 -2.79 27.63 29.07
N ALA A 57 -3.44 26.76 29.87
CA ALA A 57 -3.22 26.62 31.29
C ALA A 57 -1.78 26.18 31.62
N ALA A 58 -1.29 25.17 30.93
CA ALA A 58 0.08 24.68 31.09
C ALA A 58 1.12 25.74 30.73
N SER A 59 0.87 26.55 29.71
CA SER A 59 1.71 27.69 29.36
C SER A 59 1.72 28.76 30.46
N LYS A 60 0.56 29.09 31.03
CA LYS A 60 0.42 30.05 32.11
C LYS A 60 1.12 29.60 33.40
N GLN A 61 1.04 28.32 33.74
CA GLN A 61 1.60 27.75 34.98
C GLN A 61 3.13 27.61 34.94
N ARG A 62 3.71 27.28 33.78
CA ARG A 62 5.17 27.20 33.61
C ARG A 62 5.91 28.53 33.76
N TRP A 63 5.20 29.63 33.71
CA TRP A 63 5.81 30.96 33.75
C TRP A 63 5.66 31.71 35.07
N LYS A 64 5.09 31.09 36.04
CA LYS A 64 5.09 31.69 37.38
C LYS A 64 6.51 31.91 37.96
N GLY A 65 7.54 31.41 37.25
CA GLY A 65 8.93 31.45 37.69
C GLY A 65 9.85 32.45 36.98
N GLY A 66 9.33 33.38 36.14
CA GLY A 66 10.09 34.46 35.48
C GLY A 66 11.40 34.02 34.83
N ALA A 67 11.51 34.04 33.57
CA ALA A 67 12.70 34.32 32.75
C ALA A 67 12.54 33.82 31.31
N VAL A 68 12.86 34.66 30.33
CA VAL A 68 13.07 34.34 28.92
C VAL A 68 14.16 33.25 28.77
N ALA A 69 15.14 33.21 29.68
CA ALA A 69 16.16 32.17 29.76
C ALA A 69 15.60 30.75 29.98
N ALA A 70 14.46 30.59 30.66
CA ALA A 70 13.79 29.31 30.84
C ALA A 70 13.10 28.83 29.56
N TRP A 71 12.84 29.71 28.61
CA TRP A 71 12.30 29.33 27.28
C TRP A 71 13.38 28.69 26.37
N GLU A 72 14.58 29.27 26.34
CA GLU A 72 15.70 28.72 25.54
C GLU A 72 16.27 27.44 26.16
N ALA A 73 16.22 27.36 27.50
CA ALA A 73 16.66 26.16 28.23
C ALA A 73 15.67 24.99 28.25
N ALA A 74 14.41 25.21 27.85
CA ALA A 74 13.33 24.22 27.99
C ALA A 74 13.08 23.35 26.73
N ARG A 75 14.06 23.15 25.85
CA ARG A 75 14.12 21.91 25.07
C ARG A 75 14.67 20.85 26.01
N PRO A 76 13.85 19.87 26.42
CA PRO A 76 14.36 18.88 27.34
C PRO A 76 15.54 18.16 26.67
N ALA A 77 16.59 17.93 27.45
CA ALA A 77 17.78 17.15 27.07
C ALA A 77 17.50 15.72 26.54
N ARG A 78 16.23 15.30 26.60
CA ARG A 78 15.70 14.04 26.07
C ARG A 78 15.93 13.82 24.57
N THR A 79 15.99 14.87 23.75
CA THR A 79 16.25 14.73 22.30
C THR A 79 17.75 14.42 22.03
N LYS A 80 18.66 14.93 22.87
CA LYS A 80 20.10 14.68 22.70
C LYS A 80 20.51 13.24 23.01
N VAL A 81 19.88 12.60 23.99
CA VAL A 81 20.19 11.19 24.36
C VAL A 81 19.84 10.23 23.21
N LEU A 82 18.70 10.46 22.54
CA LEU A 82 18.33 9.60 21.41
C LEU A 82 19.12 9.89 20.13
N ALA A 83 19.60 11.12 19.91
CA ALA A 83 20.44 11.44 18.76
C ALA A 83 21.69 10.55 18.70
N ALA A 84 22.30 10.23 19.85
CA ALA A 84 23.43 9.31 19.94
C ALA A 84 23.08 7.87 19.51
N TRP A 85 21.80 7.45 19.65
CA TRP A 85 21.35 6.08 19.35
C TRP A 85 20.58 5.96 18.04
N LEU A 86 20.34 7.07 17.33
CA LEU A 86 19.60 7.06 16.05
C LEU A 86 20.23 6.14 15.04
N VAL A 87 21.54 6.18 14.89
CA VAL A 87 22.29 5.31 13.95
C VAL A 87 22.12 3.85 14.36
N THR A 88 22.29 3.52 15.64
CA THR A 88 22.15 2.15 16.16
C THR A 88 20.72 1.63 15.95
N ILE A 89 19.69 2.41 16.31
CA ILE A 89 18.29 2.02 16.13
C ILE A 89 17.97 1.83 14.65
N THR A 90 18.46 2.72 13.79
CA THR A 90 18.25 2.64 12.34
C THR A 90 18.89 1.38 11.77
N THR A 91 20.12 1.08 12.14
CA THR A 91 20.83 -0.15 11.75
C THR A 91 20.06 -1.38 12.20
N TRP A 92 19.59 -1.43 13.46
CA TRP A 92 18.78 -2.56 13.92
C TRP A 92 17.51 -2.76 13.11
N VAL A 93 16.79 -1.68 12.84
CA VAL A 93 15.52 -1.76 12.09
C VAL A 93 15.74 -2.15 10.63
N MET A 94 16.82 -1.72 10.01
CA MET A 94 17.09 -1.95 8.59
C MET A 94 17.81 -3.27 8.31
N GLU A 95 18.69 -3.72 9.20
CA GLU A 95 19.61 -4.82 8.93
C GLU A 95 19.40 -6.05 9.83
N LYS A 96 18.70 -5.89 10.94
CA LYS A 96 18.46 -6.94 11.93
C LYS A 96 16.95 -7.14 12.19
N THR A 97 16.65 -8.23 12.84
CA THR A 97 15.29 -8.55 13.32
C THR A 97 15.30 -8.65 14.85
N PRO A 98 14.14 -8.56 15.53
CA PRO A 98 14.08 -8.82 16.97
C PRO A 98 14.60 -10.20 17.38
N ARG A 99 14.59 -11.19 16.46
CA ARG A 99 15.13 -12.52 16.71
C ARG A 99 16.63 -12.53 16.94
N ASP A 100 17.35 -11.61 16.31
CA ASP A 100 18.80 -11.45 16.49
C ASP A 100 19.16 -10.96 17.90
N PHE A 101 18.13 -10.55 18.68
CA PHE A 101 18.19 -10.14 20.08
C PHE A 101 17.40 -11.09 20.99
N GLY A 102 17.24 -12.36 20.60
CA GLY A 102 16.57 -13.39 21.40
C GLY A 102 15.04 -13.30 21.50
N MET A 103 14.41 -12.39 20.77
CA MET A 103 12.94 -12.26 20.80
C MET A 103 12.27 -13.18 19.78
N SER A 104 11.09 -13.72 20.07
CA SER A 104 10.34 -14.60 19.18
C SER A 104 9.70 -13.86 17.98
N ARG A 105 9.68 -12.53 17.97
CA ARG A 105 9.05 -11.69 16.94
C ARG A 105 9.94 -11.51 15.71
N SER A 106 9.33 -11.47 14.52
CA SER A 106 10.02 -11.28 13.23
C SER A 106 10.09 -9.82 12.78
N ARG A 107 9.36 -8.91 13.43
CA ARG A 107 9.30 -7.50 13.05
C ARG A 107 9.43 -6.60 14.27
N TRP A 108 10.10 -5.49 14.07
CA TRP A 108 10.24 -4.46 15.08
C TRP A 108 8.90 -3.79 15.42
N SER A 109 8.77 -3.37 16.66
CA SER A 109 7.80 -2.39 17.12
C SER A 109 8.54 -1.38 18.00
N CYS A 110 7.99 -0.19 18.20
CA CYS A 110 8.63 0.79 19.09
C CYS A 110 8.83 0.24 20.51
N ALA A 111 7.93 -0.62 20.99
CA ALA A 111 8.08 -1.27 22.29
C ALA A 111 9.26 -2.25 22.32
N THR A 112 9.44 -3.09 21.29
CA THR A 112 10.57 -4.02 21.24
C THR A 112 11.90 -3.30 21.10
N ILE A 113 11.96 -2.22 20.33
CA ILE A 113 13.15 -1.38 20.25
C ILE A 113 13.49 -0.76 21.62
N ALA A 114 12.47 -0.27 22.36
CA ALA A 114 12.69 0.29 23.69
C ALA A 114 13.26 -0.75 24.68
N ILE A 115 12.79 -2.00 24.61
CA ILE A 115 13.30 -3.09 25.43
C ILE A 115 14.76 -3.39 25.08
N VAL A 116 15.08 -3.58 23.80
CA VAL A 116 16.45 -3.88 23.35
C VAL A 116 17.41 -2.73 23.66
N LEU A 117 16.94 -1.46 23.60
CA LEU A 117 17.75 -0.32 24.02
C LEU A 117 18.16 -0.39 25.51
N VAL A 118 17.27 -0.86 26.37
CA VAL A 118 17.60 -1.06 27.79
C VAL A 118 18.59 -2.22 27.94
N GLU A 119 18.34 -3.34 27.28
CA GLU A 119 19.16 -4.57 27.41
C GLU A 119 20.56 -4.39 26.85
N GLU A 120 20.68 -3.82 25.64
CA GLU A 120 21.97 -3.71 24.94
C GLU A 120 22.76 -2.46 25.30
N GLN A 121 22.07 -1.38 25.68
CA GLN A 121 22.71 -0.06 25.81
C GLN A 121 22.46 0.61 27.17
N GLY A 122 21.64 0.01 28.03
CA GLY A 122 21.26 0.59 29.32
C GLY A 122 20.41 1.87 29.19
N VAL A 123 19.84 2.14 28.02
CA VAL A 123 19.10 3.37 27.74
C VAL A 123 17.61 3.19 27.84
N THR A 124 16.99 3.87 28.78
CA THR A 124 15.53 3.87 28.93
C THR A 124 14.89 4.93 28.03
N ALA A 125 14.04 4.48 27.10
CA ALA A 125 13.26 5.35 26.22
C ALA A 125 11.79 4.99 26.23
N SER A 126 10.90 5.98 26.18
CA SER A 126 9.48 5.73 25.99
C SER A 126 9.18 5.30 24.56
N ILE A 127 8.09 4.51 24.36
CA ILE A 127 7.63 4.10 23.03
C ILE A 127 7.47 5.30 22.09
N GLU A 128 6.93 6.41 22.59
CA GLU A 128 6.75 7.65 21.83
C GLU A 128 8.08 8.31 21.47
N THR A 129 9.07 8.21 22.35
CA THR A 129 10.42 8.71 22.08
C THR A 129 11.09 7.91 20.95
N VAL A 130 10.97 6.59 20.99
CA VAL A 130 11.45 5.70 19.92
C VAL A 130 10.73 5.99 18.61
N ARG A 131 9.40 6.15 18.62
CA ARG A 131 8.62 6.48 17.43
C ARG A 131 9.08 7.78 16.78
N ARG A 132 9.31 8.83 17.57
CA ARG A 132 9.84 10.11 17.08
C ARG A 132 11.24 9.96 16.48
N ALA A 133 12.11 9.22 17.14
CA ALA A 133 13.45 8.94 16.64
C ALA A 133 13.42 8.26 15.26
N LEU A 134 12.56 7.26 15.09
CA LEU A 134 12.39 6.60 13.79
C LEU A 134 11.90 7.56 12.71
N HIS A 135 10.95 8.44 13.02
CA HIS A 135 10.48 9.45 12.07
C HIS A 135 11.55 10.50 11.74
N GLU A 136 12.34 10.93 12.72
CA GLU A 136 13.49 11.83 12.50
C GLU A 136 14.56 11.18 11.60
N SER A 137 14.67 9.84 11.63
CA SER A 137 15.49 9.04 10.72
C SER A 137 14.81 8.72 9.38
N HIS A 138 13.73 9.41 9.03
CA HIS A 138 12.94 9.19 7.82
C HIS A 138 12.37 7.78 7.68
N LEU A 139 12.20 7.05 8.79
CA LEU A 139 11.56 5.74 8.81
C LEU A 139 10.06 5.89 9.10
N ALA A 140 9.24 5.19 8.32
CA ALA A 140 7.79 5.18 8.47
C ALA A 140 7.27 3.74 8.62
N TRP A 141 6.21 3.59 9.41
CA TRP A 141 5.53 2.30 9.57
C TRP A 141 4.58 2.06 8.41
N ASN A 142 5.01 1.21 7.46
CA ASN A 142 4.23 0.88 6.27
C ASN A 142 4.12 -0.64 6.08
N ARG A 143 3.13 -1.06 5.30
CA ARG A 143 3.02 -2.45 4.87
C ARG A 143 4.09 -2.76 3.81
N PRO A 144 4.99 -3.73 4.05
CA PRO A 144 5.99 -4.10 3.05
C PRO A 144 5.31 -4.73 1.82
N ARG A 145 5.88 -4.48 0.65
CA ARG A 145 5.51 -5.16 -0.58
C ARG A 145 6.25 -6.50 -0.64
N PRO A 146 5.53 -7.64 -0.79
CA PRO A 146 6.20 -8.90 -1.00
C PRO A 146 6.92 -8.91 -2.35
N ILE A 147 8.15 -9.40 -2.34
CA ILE A 147 8.93 -9.67 -3.56
C ILE A 147 9.40 -11.11 -3.53
N VAL A 148 9.38 -11.75 -4.69
CA VAL A 148 9.91 -13.10 -4.82
C VAL A 148 11.43 -13.02 -4.94
N GLY A 149 12.14 -13.62 -3.98
CA GLY A 149 13.60 -13.58 -3.92
C GLY A 149 14.30 -14.34 -5.05
N LEU A 150 13.69 -15.41 -5.53
CA LEU A 150 14.21 -16.22 -6.63
C LEU A 150 13.56 -15.80 -7.94
N LYS A 151 14.21 -14.93 -8.68
CA LYS A 151 13.81 -14.60 -10.05
C LYS A 151 14.21 -15.74 -11.00
N ASP A 152 13.43 -15.92 -12.08
CA ASP A 152 13.77 -16.85 -13.15
C ASP A 152 15.18 -16.53 -13.71
N PRO A 153 16.15 -17.44 -13.66
CA PRO A 153 17.50 -17.17 -14.20
C PRO A 153 17.48 -16.73 -15.66
N GLU A 154 16.49 -17.19 -16.42
CA GLU A 154 16.30 -16.82 -17.83
C GLU A 154 15.31 -15.67 -18.04
N TYR A 155 14.98 -14.90 -17.00
CA TYR A 155 13.95 -13.83 -17.04
C TYR A 155 14.11 -12.93 -18.27
N LEU A 156 15.25 -12.30 -18.43
CA LEU A 156 15.50 -11.37 -19.54
C LEU A 156 15.47 -12.07 -20.91
N LYS A 157 15.99 -13.31 -20.99
CA LYS A 157 15.99 -14.10 -22.23
C LYS A 157 14.57 -14.47 -22.65
N LYS A 158 13.73 -14.91 -21.71
CA LYS A 158 12.32 -15.22 -21.98
C LYS A 158 11.54 -13.98 -22.40
N LEU A 159 11.75 -12.86 -21.70
CA LEU A 159 11.10 -11.60 -22.02
C LEU A 159 11.47 -11.11 -23.43
N ARG A 160 12.75 -11.17 -23.79
CA ARG A 160 13.23 -10.84 -25.15
C ARG A 160 12.59 -11.74 -26.21
N ARG A 161 12.45 -13.04 -25.94
CA ARG A 161 11.78 -13.98 -26.86
C ARG A 161 10.31 -13.62 -27.08
N ILE A 162 9.59 -13.26 -26.00
CA ILE A 162 8.20 -12.79 -26.10
C ILE A 162 8.14 -11.52 -26.95
N GLN A 163 8.99 -10.53 -26.66
CA GLN A 163 9.05 -9.28 -27.41
C GLN A 163 9.35 -9.50 -28.90
N GLN A 164 10.31 -10.37 -29.22
CA GLN A 164 10.64 -10.70 -30.61
C GLN A 164 9.46 -11.38 -31.31
N ARG A 165 8.76 -12.30 -30.63
CA ARG A 165 7.57 -12.95 -31.18
C ARG A 165 6.47 -11.95 -31.49
N LEU A 166 6.17 -11.03 -30.55
CA LEU A 166 5.16 -9.99 -30.74
C LEU A 166 5.52 -9.02 -31.88
N ARG A 167 6.80 -8.68 -32.03
CA ARG A 167 7.26 -7.81 -33.14
C ARG A 167 7.21 -8.48 -34.51
N ARG A 168 7.35 -9.83 -34.57
CA ARG A 168 7.33 -10.61 -35.81
C ARG A 168 5.95 -11.17 -36.14
N MET A 169 4.94 -10.79 -35.35
CA MET A 169 3.57 -11.26 -35.57
C MET A 169 3.01 -10.67 -36.87
N GLU A 170 2.47 -11.53 -37.72
CA GLU A 170 1.80 -11.12 -38.96
C GLU A 170 0.48 -10.39 -38.64
N ALA A 171 -0.08 -9.72 -39.66
CA ALA A 171 -1.31 -8.95 -39.49
C ALA A 171 -2.52 -9.81 -39.13
N ASP A 172 -2.52 -11.09 -39.61
CA ASP A 172 -3.53 -12.10 -39.34
C ASP A 172 -3.27 -12.94 -38.07
N GLU A 173 -2.30 -12.55 -37.28
CA GLU A 173 -2.00 -13.14 -35.97
C GLU A 173 -2.34 -12.17 -34.83
N THR A 174 -2.64 -12.70 -33.67
CA THR A 174 -2.89 -11.90 -32.47
C THR A 174 -2.26 -12.48 -31.23
N ALA A 175 -2.15 -11.67 -30.17
CA ALA A 175 -1.69 -12.10 -28.86
C ALA A 175 -2.66 -11.63 -27.76
N VAL A 176 -2.87 -12.49 -26.79
CA VAL A 176 -3.62 -12.20 -25.56
C VAL A 176 -2.76 -12.56 -24.36
N CYS A 177 -2.88 -11.78 -23.29
CA CYS A 177 -2.29 -12.09 -21.99
C CYS A 177 -3.38 -12.73 -21.13
N GLN A 178 -3.17 -13.97 -20.76
CA GLN A 178 -4.15 -14.77 -20.02
C GLN A 178 -3.76 -14.90 -18.55
N ASP A 179 -4.76 -14.97 -17.68
CA ASP A 179 -4.60 -15.15 -16.24
C ASP A 179 -5.88 -15.67 -15.59
N GLU A 180 -5.79 -16.18 -14.36
CA GLU A 180 -6.94 -16.58 -13.56
C GLU A 180 -7.06 -15.75 -12.30
N MET A 181 -8.31 -15.55 -11.88
CA MET A 181 -8.62 -14.93 -10.61
C MET A 181 -9.65 -15.72 -9.80
N ASP A 182 -9.61 -15.55 -8.50
CA ASP A 182 -10.54 -16.18 -7.57
C ASP A 182 -11.58 -15.19 -7.06
N LEU A 183 -12.86 -15.54 -7.20
CA LEU A 183 -13.97 -14.93 -6.50
C LEU A 183 -14.23 -15.66 -5.18
N HIS A 184 -14.33 -14.92 -4.12
CA HIS A 184 -14.61 -15.43 -2.79
C HIS A 184 -15.91 -14.82 -2.28
N LEU A 185 -16.86 -15.66 -1.87
CA LEU A 185 -18.12 -15.19 -1.30
C LEU A 185 -17.93 -14.46 0.04
N ASN A 186 -16.93 -14.86 0.83
CA ASN A 186 -16.47 -14.04 1.94
C ASN A 186 -15.51 -12.97 1.42
N PRO A 187 -15.85 -11.68 1.50
CA PRO A 187 -15.05 -10.61 0.91
C PRO A 187 -13.68 -10.50 1.57
N LYS A 188 -12.67 -10.17 0.78
CA LYS A 188 -11.41 -9.67 1.30
C LYS A 188 -11.63 -8.27 1.84
N ILE A 189 -11.31 -8.06 3.13
CA ILE A 189 -11.51 -6.76 3.76
C ILE A 189 -10.45 -5.76 3.28
N GLY A 190 -10.92 -4.63 2.79
CA GLY A 190 -10.12 -3.45 2.44
C GLY A 190 -10.43 -2.27 3.34
N SER A 191 -9.59 -1.24 3.29
CA SER A 191 -9.84 0.01 4.01
C SER A 191 -11.08 0.71 3.48
N MET A 192 -11.87 1.30 4.38
CA MET A 192 -13.05 2.09 4.04
C MET A 192 -13.20 3.27 5.02
N TRP A 193 -13.95 4.28 4.62
CA TRP A 193 -14.27 5.40 5.50
C TRP A 193 -15.23 4.96 6.59
N MET A 194 -14.96 5.37 7.82
CA MET A 194 -15.78 5.11 9.00
C MET A 194 -15.68 6.30 9.97
N ARG A 195 -16.62 6.43 10.87
CA ARG A 195 -16.58 7.46 11.91
C ARG A 195 -15.41 7.22 12.86
N ILE A 196 -14.79 8.30 13.31
CA ILE A 196 -13.71 8.22 14.29
C ILE A 196 -14.26 7.62 15.60
N GLY A 197 -13.59 6.57 16.08
CA GLY A 197 -14.01 5.86 17.29
C GLY A 197 -15.02 4.72 17.06
N GLU A 198 -15.54 4.57 15.83
CA GLU A 198 -16.44 3.47 15.46
C GLU A 198 -15.70 2.48 14.55
N GLN A 199 -16.02 1.19 14.68
CA GLN A 199 -15.51 0.13 13.81
C GLN A 199 -16.57 -0.27 12.80
N ALA A 200 -16.34 0.02 11.52
CA ALA A 200 -17.21 -0.47 10.46
C ALA A 200 -17.13 -1.99 10.34
N THR A 201 -18.25 -2.61 10.03
CA THR A 201 -18.37 -4.06 9.82
C THR A 201 -18.88 -4.37 8.42
N VAL A 202 -18.40 -5.49 7.87
CA VAL A 202 -18.89 -6.04 6.60
C VAL A 202 -19.50 -7.40 6.92
N THR A 203 -20.80 -7.53 6.66
CA THR A 203 -21.50 -8.80 6.85
C THR A 203 -21.01 -9.82 5.82
N THR A 204 -20.72 -11.02 6.27
CA THR A 204 -20.29 -12.13 5.42
C THR A 204 -21.21 -13.33 5.62
N PRO A 205 -21.44 -14.17 4.59
CA PRO A 205 -22.24 -15.39 4.71
C PRO A 205 -21.64 -16.46 5.64
N GLY A 206 -20.37 -16.35 6.00
CA GLY A 206 -19.68 -17.30 6.89
C GLY A 206 -19.03 -18.46 6.11
N ASN A 207 -19.79 -19.20 5.32
CA ASN A 207 -19.23 -20.22 4.44
C ASN A 207 -18.62 -19.58 3.19
N ASN A 208 -17.31 -19.80 3.02
CA ASN A 208 -16.59 -19.23 1.88
C ASN A 208 -16.69 -20.13 0.65
N GLU A 209 -17.69 -19.86 -0.18
CA GLU A 209 -17.74 -20.42 -1.52
C GLU A 209 -16.72 -19.72 -2.42
N LYS A 210 -16.16 -20.46 -3.39
CA LYS A 210 -15.19 -19.92 -4.36
C LYS A 210 -15.60 -20.26 -5.78
N ARG A 211 -15.31 -19.34 -6.70
CA ARG A 211 -15.33 -19.57 -8.14
C ARG A 211 -14.04 -19.04 -8.74
N HIS A 212 -13.63 -19.65 -9.85
CA HIS A 212 -12.41 -19.31 -10.53
C HIS A 212 -12.77 -18.80 -11.93
N LEU A 213 -12.30 -17.60 -12.26
CA LEU A 213 -12.43 -17.01 -13.59
C LEU A 213 -11.14 -17.19 -14.36
N ALA A 214 -11.26 -17.60 -15.61
CA ALA A 214 -10.17 -17.51 -16.57
C ALA A 214 -10.47 -16.35 -17.52
N GLY A 215 -9.51 -15.45 -17.68
CA GLY A 215 -9.66 -14.30 -18.56
C GLY A 215 -8.39 -13.97 -19.31
N ALA A 216 -8.55 -13.21 -20.38
CA ALA A 216 -7.46 -12.79 -21.21
C ALA A 216 -7.65 -11.36 -21.70
N THR A 217 -6.57 -10.61 -21.82
CA THR A 217 -6.55 -9.24 -22.35
C THR A 217 -5.90 -9.24 -23.72
N HIS A 218 -6.60 -8.71 -24.70
CA HIS A 218 -6.07 -8.57 -26.06
C HIS A 218 -4.95 -7.52 -26.11
N GLY A 219 -3.79 -7.91 -26.60
CA GLY A 219 -2.57 -7.10 -26.50
C GLY A 219 -2.61 -5.74 -27.25
N ARG A 220 -3.41 -5.62 -28.32
CA ARG A 220 -3.52 -4.39 -29.11
C ARG A 220 -4.70 -3.52 -28.70
N THR A 221 -5.89 -4.13 -28.49
CA THR A 221 -7.13 -3.38 -28.26
C THR A 221 -7.45 -3.17 -26.79
N GLY A 222 -6.83 -3.96 -25.88
CA GLY A 222 -7.18 -3.97 -24.48
C GLY A 222 -8.52 -4.65 -24.17
N GLN A 223 -9.16 -5.27 -25.16
CA GLN A 223 -10.40 -6.01 -24.96
C GLN A 223 -10.16 -7.17 -23.99
N VAL A 224 -11.10 -7.37 -23.09
CA VAL A 224 -11.05 -8.46 -22.10
C VAL A 224 -12.02 -9.55 -22.48
N PHE A 225 -11.53 -10.77 -22.49
CA PHE A 225 -12.29 -11.99 -22.71
C PHE A 225 -12.33 -12.77 -21.39
N VAL A 226 -13.49 -13.12 -20.92
CA VAL A 226 -13.67 -13.92 -19.70
C VAL A 226 -14.62 -15.06 -19.98
N SER A 227 -14.26 -16.25 -19.56
CA SER A 227 -15.09 -17.44 -19.67
C SER A 227 -15.98 -17.63 -18.44
N PRO A 228 -17.07 -18.41 -18.56
CA PRO A 228 -17.88 -18.76 -17.40
C PRO A 228 -17.04 -19.30 -16.24
N PRO A 229 -17.42 -19.00 -14.99
CA PRO A 229 -16.62 -19.36 -13.82
C PRO A 229 -16.64 -20.89 -13.58
N GLY A 230 -15.46 -21.42 -13.26
CA GLY A 230 -15.29 -22.81 -12.83
C GLY A 230 -15.29 -22.97 -11.32
N THR A 231 -15.49 -24.19 -10.87
CA THR A 231 -15.39 -24.56 -9.43
C THR A 231 -13.96 -24.83 -8.99
N SER A 232 -13.06 -25.06 -9.94
CA SER A 232 -11.66 -25.39 -9.69
C SER A 232 -10.74 -24.68 -10.68
N ARG A 233 -9.58 -24.27 -10.21
CA ARG A 233 -8.51 -23.72 -11.04
C ARG A 233 -7.66 -24.89 -11.56
N ASN A 234 -8.02 -25.39 -12.72
CA ASN A 234 -7.45 -26.60 -13.29
C ASN A 234 -7.35 -26.53 -14.82
N SER A 235 -6.88 -27.63 -15.43
CA SER A 235 -6.73 -27.76 -16.89
C SER A 235 -8.06 -27.67 -17.63
N GLU A 236 -9.19 -28.07 -17.04
CA GLU A 236 -10.50 -28.03 -17.68
C GLU A 236 -10.97 -26.58 -17.84
N LEU A 237 -10.86 -25.75 -16.78
CA LEU A 237 -11.15 -24.33 -16.84
C LEU A 237 -10.29 -23.64 -17.90
N PHE A 238 -9.00 -23.96 -17.93
CA PHE A 238 -8.09 -23.36 -18.89
C PHE A 238 -8.40 -23.78 -20.33
N ILE A 239 -8.69 -25.08 -20.59
CA ILE A 239 -9.10 -25.55 -21.91
C ILE A 239 -10.40 -24.90 -22.36
N ALA A 240 -11.39 -24.80 -21.48
CA ALA A 240 -12.65 -24.12 -21.79
C ALA A 240 -12.39 -22.67 -22.22
N HIS A 241 -11.52 -21.97 -21.50
CA HIS A 241 -11.13 -20.60 -21.84
C HIS A 241 -10.37 -20.52 -23.19
N LEU A 242 -9.46 -21.43 -23.46
CA LEU A 242 -8.78 -21.50 -24.76
C LEU A 242 -9.78 -21.73 -25.90
N ASP A 243 -10.81 -22.53 -25.67
CA ASP A 243 -11.85 -22.79 -26.68
C ASP A 243 -12.72 -21.55 -26.93
N ASP A 244 -13.05 -20.81 -25.87
CA ASP A 244 -13.75 -19.52 -25.96
C ASP A 244 -12.92 -18.49 -26.74
N LEU A 245 -11.63 -18.35 -26.43
CA LEU A 245 -10.72 -17.48 -27.17
C LEU A 245 -10.65 -17.88 -28.66
N ARG A 246 -10.56 -19.16 -28.93
CA ARG A 246 -10.54 -19.70 -30.30
C ARG A 246 -11.80 -19.33 -31.10
N ARG A 247 -12.98 -19.33 -30.45
CA ARG A 247 -14.27 -18.95 -31.08
C ARG A 247 -14.37 -17.45 -31.27
N GLN A 248 -14.03 -16.65 -30.26
CA GLN A 248 -14.14 -15.20 -30.31
C GLN A 248 -13.11 -14.55 -31.25
N LEU A 249 -11.90 -15.13 -31.32
CA LEU A 249 -10.80 -14.68 -32.18
C LEU A 249 -10.68 -15.50 -33.47
N ARG A 250 -11.82 -15.99 -33.99
CA ARG A 250 -11.89 -16.92 -35.15
C ARG A 250 -11.29 -16.36 -36.44
N HIS A 251 -11.21 -15.04 -36.58
CA HIS A 251 -10.69 -14.35 -37.76
C HIS A 251 -9.16 -14.29 -37.81
N TYR A 252 -8.48 -14.58 -36.70
CA TYR A 252 -7.02 -14.65 -36.69
C TYR A 252 -6.54 -16.04 -37.04
N ARG A 253 -5.55 -16.14 -37.90
CA ARG A 253 -4.90 -17.40 -38.27
C ARG A 253 -4.18 -18.03 -37.09
N ARG A 254 -3.58 -17.21 -36.21
CA ARG A 254 -2.85 -17.70 -35.03
C ARG A 254 -3.11 -16.80 -33.82
N ILE A 255 -3.26 -17.44 -32.67
CA ILE A 255 -3.51 -16.77 -31.38
C ILE A 255 -2.36 -17.15 -30.42
N HIS A 256 -1.55 -16.20 -30.07
CA HIS A 256 -0.49 -16.35 -29.07
C HIS A 256 -1.08 -16.08 -27.68
N VAL A 257 -1.19 -17.11 -26.85
CA VAL A 257 -1.68 -17.00 -25.47
C VAL A 257 -0.50 -16.93 -24.53
N ILE A 258 -0.26 -15.74 -23.99
CA ILE A 258 0.81 -15.45 -23.04
C ILE A 258 0.25 -15.68 -21.64
N CYS A 259 0.77 -16.67 -20.92
CA CYS A 259 0.29 -17.06 -19.60
C CYS A 259 1.45 -17.37 -18.64
N ASP A 260 1.14 -17.52 -17.35
CA ASP A 260 2.11 -17.92 -16.34
C ASP A 260 2.55 -19.40 -16.48
N ASN A 261 3.40 -19.86 -15.57
CA ASN A 261 3.92 -21.23 -15.56
C ASN A 261 3.14 -22.15 -14.61
N ALA A 262 1.83 -21.92 -14.39
CA ALA A 262 1.04 -22.83 -13.58
C ALA A 262 1.09 -24.26 -14.19
N LYS A 263 1.22 -25.26 -13.33
CA LYS A 263 1.41 -26.67 -13.77
C LYS A 263 0.30 -27.17 -14.69
N PHE A 264 -0.93 -26.70 -14.49
CA PHE A 264 -2.06 -27.12 -15.30
C PHE A 264 -2.02 -26.54 -16.72
N HIS A 265 -1.34 -25.40 -17.00
CA HIS A 265 -1.15 -24.85 -18.35
C HIS A 265 -0.30 -25.76 -19.25
N THR A 266 0.55 -26.57 -18.65
CA THR A 266 1.43 -27.50 -19.39
C THR A 266 1.05 -28.94 -19.18
N SER A 267 -0.12 -29.25 -18.66
CA SER A 267 -0.62 -30.59 -18.42
C SER A 267 -0.81 -31.40 -19.70
N HIS A 268 -0.85 -32.71 -19.58
CA HIS A 268 -1.11 -33.60 -20.71
C HIS A 268 -2.44 -33.31 -21.44
N ALA A 269 -3.48 -32.94 -20.68
CA ALA A 269 -4.78 -32.57 -21.25
C ALA A 269 -4.67 -31.31 -22.12
N VAL A 270 -4.00 -30.28 -21.63
CA VAL A 270 -3.76 -29.04 -22.38
C VAL A 270 -2.90 -29.32 -23.63
N GLN A 271 -1.84 -30.11 -23.51
CA GLN A 271 -1.01 -30.49 -24.66
C GLN A 271 -1.79 -31.28 -25.71
N ALA A 272 -2.68 -32.18 -25.29
CA ALA A 272 -3.55 -32.89 -26.19
C ALA A 272 -4.53 -31.96 -26.92
N TYR A 273 -5.09 -30.99 -26.20
CA TYR A 273 -5.96 -29.96 -26.78
C TYR A 273 -5.21 -29.10 -27.83
N LEU A 274 -4.01 -28.61 -27.48
CA LEU A 274 -3.20 -27.80 -28.41
C LEU A 274 -2.80 -28.52 -29.68
N ARG A 275 -2.49 -29.83 -29.62
CA ARG A 275 -2.23 -30.64 -30.81
C ARG A 275 -3.43 -30.69 -31.77
N LYS A 276 -4.65 -30.67 -31.23
CA LYS A 276 -5.89 -30.64 -32.04
C LYS A 276 -6.21 -29.21 -32.56
N HIS A 277 -5.65 -28.17 -31.91
CA HIS A 277 -5.93 -26.78 -32.21
C HIS A 277 -4.65 -25.97 -32.46
N PRO A 278 -3.90 -26.23 -33.55
CA PRO A 278 -2.58 -25.63 -33.81
C PRO A 278 -2.60 -24.10 -33.99
N ARG A 279 -3.78 -23.49 -34.13
CA ARG A 279 -3.95 -22.03 -34.14
C ARG A 279 -3.58 -21.40 -32.82
N ILE A 280 -3.68 -22.12 -31.71
CA ILE A 280 -3.34 -21.62 -30.38
C ILE A 280 -1.90 -21.96 -30.07
N VAL A 281 -1.11 -20.98 -29.74
CA VAL A 281 0.30 -21.12 -29.36
C VAL A 281 0.49 -20.57 -27.95
N LEU A 282 0.82 -21.45 -27.00
CA LEU A 282 1.15 -21.00 -25.65
C LEU A 282 2.54 -20.36 -25.62
N VAL A 283 2.64 -19.26 -24.89
CA VAL A 283 3.87 -18.50 -24.66
C VAL A 283 3.99 -18.28 -23.15
N LEU A 284 4.88 -19.03 -22.52
CA LEU A 284 5.05 -18.96 -21.08
C LEU A 284 5.86 -17.74 -20.66
N LEU A 285 5.34 -17.00 -19.67
CA LEU A 285 6.03 -15.91 -19.00
C LEU A 285 7.25 -16.41 -18.22
N PRO A 286 8.19 -15.53 -17.85
CA PRO A 286 9.20 -15.88 -16.85
C PRO A 286 8.54 -16.33 -15.53
N LYS A 287 9.16 -17.28 -14.84
CA LYS A 287 8.64 -17.72 -13.53
C LYS A 287 8.65 -16.58 -12.54
N TYR A 288 7.63 -16.51 -11.68
CA TYR A 288 7.51 -15.52 -10.61
C TYR A 288 7.59 -14.06 -11.09
N ALA A 289 6.99 -13.75 -12.23
CA ALA A 289 7.00 -12.44 -12.84
C ALA A 289 5.57 -11.91 -13.13
N PRO A 290 4.68 -11.81 -12.11
CA PRO A 290 3.30 -11.33 -12.31
C PRO A 290 3.26 -9.93 -12.89
N GLU A 291 4.26 -9.09 -12.58
CA GLU A 291 4.37 -7.74 -13.11
C GLU A 291 4.49 -7.68 -14.64
N THR A 292 4.73 -8.82 -15.30
CA THR A 292 4.80 -8.91 -16.75
C THR A 292 3.46 -9.26 -17.39
N ASN A 293 2.44 -9.62 -16.60
CA ASN A 293 1.10 -9.92 -17.11
C ASN A 293 0.16 -8.71 -16.90
N PRO A 294 -0.25 -7.99 -17.96
CA PRO A 294 -1.14 -6.84 -17.83
C PRO A 294 -2.54 -7.21 -17.31
N THR A 295 -2.98 -8.45 -17.45
CA THR A 295 -4.28 -8.94 -16.98
C THR A 295 -4.39 -8.88 -15.45
N GLU A 296 -3.29 -9.08 -14.72
CA GLU A 296 -3.19 -8.91 -13.27
C GLU A 296 -3.68 -7.52 -12.80
N ARG A 297 -3.43 -6.48 -13.60
CA ARG A 297 -3.89 -5.13 -13.28
C ARG A 297 -5.40 -4.98 -13.39
N ILE A 298 -6.02 -5.70 -14.33
CA ILE A 298 -7.47 -5.73 -14.50
C ILE A 298 -8.10 -6.42 -13.29
N TRP A 299 -7.55 -7.55 -12.88
CA TRP A 299 -7.99 -8.27 -11.69
C TRP A 299 -7.85 -7.42 -10.42
N TRP A 300 -6.77 -6.65 -10.33
CA TRP A 300 -6.60 -5.72 -9.21
C TRP A 300 -7.72 -4.66 -9.19
N HIS A 301 -8.06 -4.04 -10.32
CA HIS A 301 -9.15 -3.07 -10.40
C HIS A 301 -10.51 -3.70 -10.07
N LEU A 302 -10.78 -4.90 -10.57
CA LEU A 302 -11.99 -5.64 -10.26
C LEU A 302 -12.06 -5.95 -8.76
N HIS A 303 -10.96 -6.35 -8.15
CA HIS A 303 -10.91 -6.56 -6.71
C HIS A 303 -11.19 -5.28 -5.93
N GLU A 304 -10.59 -4.15 -6.29
CA GLU A 304 -10.82 -2.89 -5.60
C GLU A 304 -12.26 -2.38 -5.74
N THR A 305 -12.90 -2.67 -6.87
CA THR A 305 -14.23 -2.12 -7.18
C THR A 305 -15.36 -3.04 -6.73
N ILE A 306 -15.24 -4.34 -6.95
CA ILE A 306 -16.32 -5.31 -6.79
C ILE A 306 -16.11 -6.24 -5.60
N THR A 307 -14.94 -6.90 -5.50
CA THR A 307 -14.81 -8.03 -4.57
C THR A 307 -14.30 -7.66 -3.17
N ARG A 308 -13.79 -6.43 -2.96
CA ARG A 308 -13.47 -5.95 -1.62
C ARG A 308 -14.70 -5.41 -0.93
N ASN A 309 -14.87 -5.76 0.34
CA ASN A 309 -15.96 -5.29 1.19
C ASN A 309 -17.36 -5.48 0.57
N HIS A 310 -17.53 -6.36 -0.42
CA HIS A 310 -18.85 -6.64 -0.99
C HIS A 310 -19.77 -7.26 0.06
N ARG A 311 -21.07 -7.14 -0.20
CA ARG A 311 -22.13 -7.65 0.69
C ARG A 311 -23.03 -8.66 -0.01
N CYS A 312 -22.55 -9.30 -1.07
CA CYS A 312 -23.29 -10.32 -1.80
C CYS A 312 -23.62 -11.49 -0.86
N LEU A 313 -24.86 -11.94 -0.92
CA LEU A 313 -25.35 -13.05 -0.11
C LEU A 313 -25.20 -14.39 -0.84
N SER A 314 -25.00 -14.37 -2.15
CA SER A 314 -24.80 -15.56 -2.96
C SER A 314 -23.64 -15.39 -3.91
N MET A 315 -23.04 -16.51 -4.31
CA MET A 315 -21.97 -16.52 -5.32
C MET A 315 -22.48 -16.07 -6.69
N GLN A 316 -23.75 -16.35 -7.04
CA GLN A 316 -24.33 -15.92 -8.29
C GLN A 316 -24.40 -14.39 -8.37
N GLU A 317 -24.87 -13.73 -7.32
CA GLU A 317 -24.88 -12.26 -7.23
C GLU A 317 -23.48 -11.65 -7.44
N LEU A 318 -22.45 -12.22 -6.81
CA LEU A 318 -21.07 -11.76 -6.97
C LEU A 318 -20.55 -11.97 -8.41
N VAL A 319 -20.89 -13.09 -9.02
CA VAL A 319 -20.57 -13.39 -10.43
C VAL A 319 -21.25 -12.40 -11.35
N ASP A 320 -22.54 -12.15 -11.17
CA ASP A 320 -23.31 -11.22 -12.02
C ASP A 320 -22.73 -9.80 -11.94
N GLN A 321 -22.46 -9.27 -10.73
CA GLN A 321 -21.80 -7.97 -10.56
C GLN A 321 -20.42 -7.92 -11.21
N THR A 322 -19.66 -9.02 -11.14
CA THR A 322 -18.36 -9.13 -11.79
C THR A 322 -18.46 -9.04 -13.31
N PHE A 323 -19.41 -9.76 -13.91
CA PHE A 323 -19.62 -9.75 -15.38
C PHE A 323 -20.22 -8.42 -15.86
N GLU A 324 -21.10 -7.80 -15.09
CA GLU A 324 -21.63 -6.46 -15.35
C GLU A 324 -20.48 -5.43 -15.39
N TRP A 325 -19.61 -5.47 -14.39
CA TRP A 325 -18.45 -4.57 -14.34
C TRP A 325 -17.51 -4.80 -15.52
N LEU A 326 -17.20 -6.06 -15.86
CA LEU A 326 -16.37 -6.40 -17.00
C LEU A 326 -17.00 -5.96 -18.34
N ALA A 327 -18.32 -6.07 -18.50
CA ALA A 327 -19.02 -5.62 -19.69
C ALA A 327 -18.96 -4.08 -19.81
N ALA A 328 -19.15 -3.36 -18.71
CA ALA A 328 -19.09 -1.89 -18.70
C ALA A 328 -17.67 -1.36 -18.96
N HIS A 329 -16.63 -2.14 -18.62
CA HIS A 329 -15.23 -1.75 -18.73
C HIS A 329 -14.46 -2.65 -19.72
N GLY A 330 -15.11 -3.20 -20.71
CA GLY A 330 -14.61 -4.23 -21.62
C GLY A 330 -13.36 -3.89 -22.45
N GLN A 331 -12.89 -2.63 -22.41
CA GLN A 331 -11.66 -2.20 -23.05
C GLN A 331 -10.75 -1.47 -22.07
N PHE A 332 -9.66 -2.10 -21.69
CA PHE A 332 -8.65 -1.49 -20.83
C PHE A 332 -7.48 -0.98 -21.68
N LYS A 333 -6.95 0.19 -21.36
CA LYS A 333 -5.68 0.65 -21.93
C LYS A 333 -4.57 -0.28 -21.42
N VAL A 334 -4.21 -1.25 -22.25
CA VAL A 334 -3.04 -2.06 -21.99
C VAL A 334 -1.83 -1.17 -22.18
N GLU A 335 -1.14 -0.88 -21.08
CA GLU A 335 0.21 -0.33 -21.19
C GLU A 335 1.10 -1.41 -21.78
N THR A 336 1.21 -1.44 -23.10
CA THR A 336 2.14 -2.29 -23.85
C THR A 336 3.61 -1.99 -23.52
N SER A 337 3.82 -1.09 -22.58
CA SER A 337 5.08 -0.46 -22.25
C SER A 337 6.19 -1.44 -21.87
N ARG A 338 5.91 -2.55 -21.18
CA ARG A 338 6.98 -3.48 -20.77
C ARG A 338 7.45 -4.39 -21.89
N TYR A 339 6.56 -4.70 -22.84
CA TYR A 339 6.91 -5.54 -24.00
C TYR A 339 7.43 -4.72 -25.19
N CYS A 340 7.06 -3.45 -25.27
CA CYS A 340 7.30 -2.59 -26.44
C CYS A 340 8.25 -1.39 -26.18
N ARG A 341 8.59 -1.07 -24.94
CA ARG A 341 9.60 -0.03 -24.67
C ARG A 341 10.99 -0.62 -24.71
N PRO A 342 11.96 0.04 -25.40
CA PRO A 342 13.36 -0.25 -25.17
C PRO A 342 13.66 0.03 -23.70
N GLN A 343 14.31 -0.92 -23.02
CA GLN A 343 14.85 -0.66 -21.69
C GLN A 343 15.80 0.54 -21.81
N LYS A 344 15.54 1.60 -21.06
CA LYS A 344 16.58 2.60 -20.84
C LYS A 344 17.74 1.88 -20.17
N ALA A 345 18.89 1.97 -20.83
CA ALA A 345 20.15 1.49 -20.34
C ALA A 345 20.49 2.12 -18.98
#